data_0fb1401bfea7276ccd915377a0132da6
#
_entry.id   0fb1401bfea7276ccd915377a0132da6
#
_cell.length_a   1.000
_cell.length_b   1.000
_cell.length_c   1.000
_cell.angle_alpha   90.00
_cell.angle_beta   90.00
_cell.angle_gamma   90.00
#
_symmetry.space_group_name_H-M   'P 1'
#
loop_
_entity.id
_entity.type
_entity.pdbx_description
1 polymer ?
#
loop_
_entity_poly.entity_id
_entity_poly.type
_entity_poly.pdbx_seq_one_letter_code
_entity_poly.pdbx_strand_id
1 'polypeptide(L)'
;MNQDHHSVKKLTVAAVLMAMNIIMSISALSIPVPGGHMYLNDLIIVTAAILLEPFYALLVGGVGAFIGDMLFYPAPMFVSLVSHGLQALVISLFVHRWMKSRPVPASVIGAAVGLVISVTGYTLGRAYIYSTPAYAVAKFPFQILQTLVGSTLALLLCWKCGVVRLYEREFKKG
;
A
#
# COMPACT_ATOMS: atom_id res chain seq x y z
N MET A 1 -14.56 26.54 -10.81
CA MET A 1 -13.12 26.65 -11.10
C MET A 1 -12.23 26.10 -9.96
N ASN A 2 -12.48 26.37 -8.67
CA ASN A 2 -11.66 25.82 -7.57
C ASN A 2 -11.79 24.30 -7.36
N GLN A 3 -12.96 23.71 -7.60
CA GLN A 3 -13.16 22.25 -7.40
C GLN A 3 -12.37 21.41 -8.41
N ASP A 4 -12.24 21.87 -9.64
CA ASP A 4 -11.48 21.16 -10.69
C ASP A 4 -9.99 21.11 -10.38
N HIS A 5 -9.42 22.20 -9.86
CA HIS A 5 -8.01 22.26 -9.46
C HIS A 5 -7.67 21.31 -8.30
N HIS A 6 -8.57 21.15 -7.31
CA HIS A 6 -8.37 20.19 -6.22
C HIS A 6 -8.44 18.74 -6.70
N SER A 7 -9.34 18.45 -7.63
CA SER A 7 -9.47 17.11 -8.22
C SER A 7 -8.22 16.74 -9.02
N VAL A 8 -7.72 17.66 -9.85
CA VAL A 8 -6.50 17.44 -10.65
C VAL A 8 -5.28 17.22 -9.76
N LYS A 9 -5.09 18.01 -8.69
CA LYS A 9 -3.98 17.83 -7.74
C LYS A 9 -4.01 16.45 -7.08
N LYS A 10 -5.20 15.99 -6.61
CA LYS A 10 -5.35 14.65 -6.02
C LYS A 10 -5.01 13.54 -7.00
N LEU A 11 -5.48 13.67 -8.24
CA LEU A 11 -5.20 12.71 -9.31
C LEU A 11 -3.69 12.66 -9.62
N THR A 12 -3.02 13.81 -9.67
CA THR A 12 -1.57 13.90 -9.90
C THR A 12 -0.79 13.18 -8.78
N VAL A 13 -1.14 13.44 -7.52
CA VAL A 13 -0.49 12.75 -6.38
C VAL A 13 -0.74 11.25 -6.44
N ALA A 14 -1.98 10.83 -6.74
CA ALA A 14 -2.31 9.42 -6.90
C ALA A 14 -1.51 8.76 -8.03
N ALA A 15 -1.37 9.43 -9.18
CA ALA A 15 -0.58 8.94 -10.32
C ALA A 15 0.90 8.80 -9.98
N VAL A 16 1.49 9.78 -9.28
CA VAL A 16 2.89 9.72 -8.83
C VAL A 16 3.10 8.58 -7.85
N LEU A 17 2.24 8.43 -6.83
CA LEU A 17 2.35 7.35 -5.86
C LEU A 17 2.12 5.98 -6.51
N MET A 18 1.22 5.88 -7.49
CA MET A 18 1.03 4.66 -8.28
C MET A 18 2.29 4.30 -9.08
N ALA A 19 2.90 5.26 -9.76
CA ALA A 19 4.16 5.05 -10.47
C ALA A 19 5.27 4.59 -9.52
N MET A 20 5.39 5.19 -8.33
CA MET A 20 6.34 4.75 -7.31
C MET A 20 6.05 3.32 -6.84
N ASN A 21 4.78 2.94 -6.65
CA ASN A 21 4.39 1.58 -6.29
C ASN A 21 4.80 0.57 -7.37
N ILE A 22 4.60 0.90 -8.65
CA ILE A 22 5.03 0.08 -9.79
C ILE A 22 6.56 -0.09 -9.79
N ILE A 23 7.31 1.00 -9.59
CA ILE A 23 8.77 0.97 -9.54
C ILE A 23 9.28 0.09 -8.39
N MET A 24 8.62 0.13 -7.23
CA MET A 24 8.97 -0.74 -6.08
C MET A 24 8.77 -2.23 -6.34
N SER A 25 8.01 -2.61 -7.37
CA SER A 25 7.84 -4.00 -7.80
C SER A 25 9.00 -4.51 -8.66
N ILE A 26 9.97 -3.67 -9.04
CA ILE A 26 11.14 -4.08 -9.82
C ILE A 26 12.01 -5.03 -8.99
N SER A 27 12.33 -6.19 -9.56
CA SER A 27 13.07 -7.24 -8.87
C SER A 27 14.47 -6.80 -8.38
N ALA A 28 15.09 -5.81 -9.04
CA ALA A 28 16.37 -5.23 -8.62
C ALA A 28 16.29 -4.52 -7.25
N LEU A 29 15.08 -4.10 -6.82
CA LEU A 29 14.85 -3.48 -5.52
C LEU A 29 14.30 -4.48 -4.49
N SER A 30 14.23 -5.77 -4.84
CA SER A 30 13.72 -6.82 -3.97
C SER A 30 14.85 -7.53 -3.23
N ILE A 31 14.52 -8.05 -2.05
CA ILE A 31 15.43 -8.87 -1.25
C ILE A 31 15.00 -10.33 -1.40
N PRO A 32 15.87 -11.23 -1.93
CA PRO A 32 15.54 -12.64 -2.04
C PRO A 32 15.44 -13.28 -0.65
N VAL A 33 14.38 -14.06 -0.45
CA VAL A 33 14.09 -14.78 0.80
C VAL A 33 13.51 -16.14 0.50
N PRO A 34 13.53 -17.11 1.44
CA PRO A 34 12.82 -18.37 1.29
C PRO A 34 11.35 -18.17 0.87
N GLY A 35 10.93 -18.84 -0.17
CA GLY A 35 9.57 -18.72 -0.72
C GLY A 35 9.32 -17.50 -1.61
N GLY A 36 10.35 -16.76 -2.03
CA GLY A 36 10.23 -15.67 -3.00
C GLY A 36 11.10 -14.44 -2.70
N HIS A 37 10.53 -13.25 -2.91
CA HIS A 37 11.21 -11.97 -2.72
C HIS A 37 10.44 -11.08 -1.75
N MET A 38 11.13 -10.21 -1.02
CA MET A 38 10.55 -9.12 -0.25
C MET A 38 10.66 -7.82 -1.04
N TYR A 39 9.57 -7.04 -1.05
CA TYR A 39 9.49 -5.73 -1.69
C TYR A 39 9.11 -4.65 -0.68
N LEU A 40 9.40 -3.40 -0.96
CA LEU A 40 9.02 -2.27 -0.10
C LEU A 40 7.74 -1.54 -0.57
N ASN A 41 6.91 -2.21 -1.33
CA ASN A 41 5.65 -1.66 -1.86
C ASN A 41 4.73 -1.16 -0.73
N ASP A 42 4.70 -1.84 0.41
CA ASP A 42 3.90 -1.43 1.58
C ASP A 42 4.22 -0.02 2.06
N LEU A 43 5.47 0.46 1.90
CA LEU A 43 5.84 1.84 2.19
C LEU A 43 4.99 2.84 1.37
N ILE A 44 4.86 2.60 0.08
CA ILE A 44 4.12 3.48 -0.82
C ILE A 44 2.61 3.30 -0.65
N ILE A 45 2.15 2.06 -0.53
CA ILE A 45 0.73 1.71 -0.37
C ILE A 45 0.15 2.34 0.89
N VAL A 46 0.83 2.19 2.03
CA VAL A 46 0.37 2.76 3.31
C VAL A 46 0.48 4.28 3.30
N THR A 47 1.54 4.84 2.70
CA THR A 47 1.66 6.30 2.52
C THR A 47 0.50 6.84 1.68
N ALA A 48 0.19 6.21 0.56
CA ALA A 48 -0.95 6.59 -0.29
C ALA A 48 -2.28 6.50 0.48
N ALA A 49 -2.47 5.44 1.26
CA ALA A 49 -3.68 5.24 2.05
C ALA A 49 -3.86 6.29 3.17
N ILE A 50 -2.76 6.83 3.72
CA ILE A 50 -2.81 7.92 4.71
C ILE A 50 -3.10 9.27 4.05
N LEU A 51 -2.56 9.51 2.86
CA LEU A 51 -2.70 10.80 2.17
C LEU A 51 -3.98 10.93 1.35
N LEU A 52 -4.42 9.85 0.70
CA LEU A 52 -5.49 9.86 -0.28
C LEU A 52 -6.79 9.27 0.26
N GLU A 53 -7.90 9.77 -0.26
CA GLU A 53 -9.23 9.22 0.00
C GLU A 53 -9.35 7.75 -0.44
N PRO A 54 -10.30 6.97 0.13
CA PRO A 54 -10.36 5.51 -0.04
C PRO A 54 -10.34 5.01 -1.49
N PHE A 55 -11.00 5.70 -2.40
CA PHE A 55 -11.03 5.32 -3.81
C PHE A 55 -9.65 5.44 -4.48
N TYR A 56 -8.96 6.57 -4.28
CA TYR A 56 -7.61 6.76 -4.84
C TYR A 56 -6.58 5.85 -4.17
N ALA A 57 -6.72 5.62 -2.86
CA ALA A 57 -5.86 4.69 -2.13
C ALA A 57 -5.98 3.26 -2.68
N LEU A 58 -7.22 2.79 -2.94
CA LEU A 58 -7.48 1.50 -3.55
C LEU A 58 -6.83 1.38 -4.93
N LEU A 59 -6.92 2.41 -5.76
CA LEU A 59 -6.30 2.42 -7.09
C LEU A 59 -4.77 2.36 -6.99
N VAL A 60 -4.16 3.18 -6.14
CA VAL A 60 -2.70 3.19 -5.97
C VAL A 60 -2.19 1.86 -5.43
N GLY A 61 -2.85 1.30 -4.40
CA GLY A 61 -2.47 0.03 -3.80
C GLY A 61 -2.75 -1.15 -4.72
N GLY A 62 -3.98 -1.28 -5.18
CA GLY A 62 -4.44 -2.43 -5.97
C GLY A 62 -3.95 -2.39 -7.41
N VAL A 63 -4.34 -1.37 -8.17
CA VAL A 63 -3.97 -1.28 -9.60
C VAL A 63 -2.47 -1.07 -9.77
N GLY A 64 -1.83 -0.28 -8.90
CA GLY A 64 -0.38 -0.09 -8.94
C GLY A 64 0.38 -1.40 -8.71
N ALA A 65 0.00 -2.20 -7.71
CA ALA A 65 0.60 -3.50 -7.46
C ALA A 65 0.31 -4.50 -8.59
N PHE A 66 -0.92 -4.50 -9.12
CA PHE A 66 -1.28 -5.34 -10.27
C PHE A 66 -0.39 -5.05 -11.49
N ILE A 67 -0.23 -3.79 -11.86
CA ILE A 67 0.60 -3.40 -13.01
C ILE A 67 2.08 -3.74 -12.74
N GLY A 68 2.57 -3.47 -11.53
CA GLY A 68 3.93 -3.80 -11.14
C GLY A 68 4.20 -5.30 -11.27
N ASP A 69 3.32 -6.14 -10.73
CA ASP A 69 3.46 -7.59 -10.84
C ASP A 69 3.29 -8.07 -12.28
N MET A 70 2.34 -7.53 -13.03
CA MET A 70 2.14 -7.88 -14.44
C MET A 70 3.41 -7.67 -15.28
N LEU A 71 4.17 -6.63 -14.98
CA LEU A 71 5.40 -6.28 -15.72
C LEU A 71 6.62 -7.07 -15.27
N PHE A 72 6.74 -7.38 -13.98
CA PHE A 72 7.98 -7.92 -13.41
C PHE A 72 7.86 -9.34 -12.85
N TYR A 73 6.68 -9.72 -12.32
CA TYR A 73 6.42 -11.04 -11.78
C TYR A 73 4.91 -11.38 -11.84
N PRO A 74 4.38 -11.81 -12.99
CA PRO A 74 2.94 -11.90 -13.24
C PRO A 74 2.15 -12.87 -12.37
N ALA A 75 2.82 -13.86 -11.74
CA ALA A 75 2.14 -14.93 -11.01
C ALA A 75 1.15 -14.43 -9.92
N PRO A 76 1.50 -13.47 -9.02
CA PRO A 76 0.59 -12.98 -8.00
C PRO A 76 -0.30 -11.80 -8.42
N MET A 77 -0.25 -11.30 -9.65
CA MET A 77 -0.84 -10.00 -10.04
C MET A 77 -2.30 -9.80 -9.59
N PHE A 78 -3.16 -10.81 -9.72
CA PHE A 78 -4.56 -10.72 -9.27
C PHE A 78 -4.69 -10.77 -7.74
N VAL A 79 -3.82 -11.52 -7.07
CA VAL A 79 -3.76 -11.55 -5.61
C VAL A 79 -3.30 -10.20 -5.08
N SER A 80 -2.33 -9.58 -5.74
CA SER A 80 -1.82 -8.25 -5.41
C SER A 80 -2.89 -7.16 -5.59
N LEU A 81 -3.64 -7.23 -6.71
CA LEU A 81 -4.78 -6.34 -6.95
C LEU A 81 -5.75 -6.32 -5.76
N VAL A 82 -6.16 -7.51 -5.33
CA VAL A 82 -7.16 -7.64 -4.25
C VAL A 82 -6.55 -7.33 -2.89
N SER A 83 -5.43 -7.95 -2.56
CA SER A 83 -4.82 -7.85 -1.21
C SER A 83 -4.34 -6.44 -0.90
N HIS A 84 -3.56 -5.82 -1.79
CA HIS A 84 -3.08 -4.45 -1.62
C HIS A 84 -4.16 -3.40 -1.85
N GLY A 85 -5.12 -3.67 -2.74
CA GLY A 85 -6.29 -2.81 -2.91
C GLY A 85 -7.14 -2.73 -1.64
N LEU A 86 -7.48 -3.87 -1.04
CA LEU A 86 -8.23 -3.92 0.22
C LEU A 86 -7.42 -3.37 1.40
N GLN A 87 -6.12 -3.67 1.47
CA GLN A 87 -5.22 -3.10 2.47
C GLN A 87 -5.27 -1.56 2.44
N ALA A 88 -5.04 -0.95 1.28
CA ALA A 88 -5.03 0.50 1.12
C ALA A 88 -6.41 1.11 1.39
N LEU A 89 -7.47 0.48 0.88
CA LEU A 89 -8.85 0.90 1.12
C LEU A 89 -9.18 0.98 2.61
N VAL A 90 -8.89 -0.09 3.34
CA VAL A 90 -9.21 -0.18 4.78
C VAL A 90 -8.41 0.83 5.59
N ILE A 91 -7.10 0.95 5.35
CA ILE A 91 -6.27 1.97 6.01
C ILE A 91 -6.84 3.36 5.78
N SER A 92 -7.19 3.70 4.53
CA SER A 92 -7.75 5.00 4.18
C SER A 92 -9.13 5.23 4.81
N LEU A 93 -9.97 4.20 4.92
CA LEU A 93 -11.25 4.30 5.64
C LEU A 93 -11.05 4.63 7.12
N PHE A 94 -10.07 4.02 7.79
CA PHE A 94 -9.74 4.37 9.18
C PHE A 94 -9.34 5.84 9.29
N VAL A 95 -8.46 6.31 8.42
CA VAL A 95 -7.89 7.67 8.48
C VAL A 95 -8.92 8.74 8.08
N HIS A 96 -9.67 8.52 7.00
CA HIS A 96 -10.52 9.56 6.40
C HIS A 96 -12.01 9.48 6.79
N ARG A 97 -12.46 8.34 7.35
CA ARG A 97 -13.89 8.13 7.68
C ARG A 97 -14.10 7.78 9.14
N TRP A 98 -13.60 6.61 9.59
CA TRP A 98 -13.98 6.04 10.89
C TRP A 98 -13.33 6.75 12.09
N MET A 99 -12.07 7.19 11.96
CA MET A 99 -11.33 7.85 13.04
C MET A 99 -10.74 9.19 12.61
N LYS A 100 -11.46 9.95 11.80
CA LYS A 100 -11.02 11.23 11.21
C LYS A 100 -10.50 12.24 12.24
N SER A 101 -11.04 12.25 13.46
CA SER A 101 -10.61 13.15 14.53
C SER A 101 -9.25 12.78 15.17
N ARG A 102 -8.76 11.56 14.93
CA ARG A 102 -7.50 11.05 15.49
C ARG A 102 -6.67 10.36 14.40
N PRO A 103 -6.11 11.11 13.45
CA PRO A 103 -5.49 10.53 12.25
C PRO A 103 -4.25 9.68 12.55
N VAL A 104 -3.46 9.99 13.59
CA VAL A 104 -2.29 9.18 13.96
C VAL A 104 -2.69 7.80 14.49
N PRO A 105 -3.54 7.66 15.54
CA PRO A 105 -4.06 6.35 15.94
C PRO A 105 -4.81 5.63 14.81
N ALA A 106 -5.58 6.35 14.00
CA ALA A 106 -6.30 5.79 12.86
C ALA A 106 -5.36 5.10 11.87
N SER A 107 -4.25 5.74 11.53
CA SER A 107 -3.26 5.17 10.61
C SER A 107 -2.54 3.95 11.20
N VAL A 108 -2.26 3.95 12.52
CA VAL A 108 -1.64 2.81 13.19
C VAL A 108 -2.59 1.60 13.22
N ILE A 109 -3.84 1.81 13.65
CA ILE A 109 -4.86 0.75 13.70
C ILE A 109 -5.17 0.26 12.27
N GLY A 110 -5.36 1.20 11.34
CA GLY A 110 -5.59 0.88 9.94
C GLY A 110 -4.46 0.05 9.33
N ALA A 111 -3.19 0.42 9.60
CA ALA A 111 -2.03 -0.33 9.15
C ALA A 111 -1.96 -1.74 9.76
N ALA A 112 -2.30 -1.89 11.04
CA ALA A 112 -2.38 -3.21 11.70
C ALA A 112 -3.44 -4.11 11.05
N VAL A 113 -4.64 -3.58 10.79
CA VAL A 113 -5.70 -4.32 10.08
C VAL A 113 -5.28 -4.60 8.63
N GLY A 114 -4.68 -3.61 7.96
CA GLY A 114 -4.16 -3.76 6.61
C GLY A 114 -3.06 -4.84 6.49
N LEU A 115 -2.19 -4.95 7.49
CA LEU A 115 -1.20 -6.03 7.60
C LEU A 115 -1.88 -7.39 7.61
N VAL A 116 -2.91 -7.57 8.44
CA VAL A 116 -3.66 -8.85 8.50
C VAL A 116 -4.28 -9.16 7.14
N ILE A 117 -4.89 -8.18 6.46
CA ILE A 117 -5.47 -8.36 5.13
C ILE A 117 -4.41 -8.79 4.11
N SER A 118 -3.29 -8.07 4.05
CA SER A 118 -2.21 -8.34 3.09
C SER A 118 -1.59 -9.72 3.34
N VAL A 119 -1.21 -10.03 4.59
CA VAL A 119 -0.59 -11.30 4.95
C VAL A 119 -1.51 -12.47 4.65
N THR A 120 -2.79 -12.37 5.02
CA THR A 120 -3.80 -13.42 4.75
C THR A 120 -4.01 -13.60 3.25
N GLY A 121 -4.23 -12.51 2.51
CA GLY A 121 -4.46 -12.55 1.08
C GLY A 121 -3.30 -13.20 0.31
N TYR A 122 -2.06 -12.79 0.59
CA TYR A 122 -0.88 -13.37 -0.05
C TYR A 122 -0.62 -14.81 0.39
N THR A 123 -0.87 -15.17 1.65
CA THR A 123 -0.69 -16.55 2.13
C THR A 123 -1.66 -17.49 1.44
N LEU A 124 -2.95 -17.13 1.39
CA LEU A 124 -3.98 -17.92 0.69
C LEU A 124 -3.73 -17.95 -0.82
N GLY A 125 -3.42 -16.80 -1.43
CA GLY A 125 -3.11 -16.71 -2.85
C GLY A 125 -1.92 -17.60 -3.24
N ARG A 126 -0.85 -17.57 -2.44
CA ARG A 126 0.34 -18.41 -2.66
C ARG A 126 0.02 -19.88 -2.48
N ALA A 127 -0.77 -20.25 -1.49
CA ALA A 127 -1.11 -21.65 -1.21
C ALA A 127 -1.98 -22.28 -2.27
N TYR A 128 -2.92 -21.52 -2.85
CA TYR A 128 -4.01 -22.10 -3.66
C TYR A 128 -4.13 -21.55 -5.09
N ILE A 129 -3.53 -20.40 -5.42
CA ILE A 129 -3.72 -19.74 -6.70
C ILE A 129 -2.47 -19.81 -7.57
N TYR A 130 -1.30 -19.38 -7.08
CA TYR A 130 -0.13 -19.20 -7.94
C TYR A 130 1.13 -19.96 -7.50
N SER A 131 1.08 -20.71 -6.38
CA SER A 131 2.21 -21.50 -5.88
C SER A 131 1.72 -22.72 -5.10
N THR A 132 2.37 -23.08 -3.99
CA THR A 132 2.04 -24.25 -3.17
C THR A 132 1.94 -23.92 -1.69
N PRO A 133 1.24 -24.74 -0.86
CA PRO A 133 1.18 -24.56 0.59
C PRO A 133 2.55 -24.54 1.25
N ALA A 134 3.50 -25.34 0.78
CA ALA A 134 4.88 -25.36 1.32
C ALA A 134 5.58 -23.99 1.10
N TYR A 135 5.44 -23.40 -0.07
CA TYR A 135 5.97 -22.06 -0.34
C TYR A 135 5.25 -20.96 0.46
N ALA A 136 3.94 -21.12 0.67
CA ALA A 136 3.18 -20.19 1.51
C ALA A 136 3.68 -20.17 2.95
N VAL A 137 3.93 -21.35 3.54
CA VAL A 137 4.49 -21.48 4.89
C VAL A 137 5.91 -20.90 4.96
N ALA A 138 6.78 -21.21 4.00
CA ALA A 138 8.15 -20.69 3.96
C ALA A 138 8.19 -19.16 3.86
N LYS A 139 7.29 -18.55 3.09
CA LYS A 139 7.23 -17.09 2.89
C LYS A 139 6.50 -16.36 4.04
N PHE A 140 5.66 -17.03 4.81
CA PHE A 140 4.78 -16.43 5.82
C PHE A 140 5.49 -15.45 6.78
N PRO A 141 6.60 -15.82 7.46
CA PRO A 141 7.29 -14.91 8.37
C PRO A 141 7.87 -13.69 7.65
N PHE A 142 8.36 -13.88 6.42
CA PHE A 142 8.89 -12.79 5.61
C PHE A 142 7.79 -11.87 5.07
N GLN A 143 6.58 -12.39 4.85
CA GLN A 143 5.43 -11.58 4.46
C GLN A 143 5.01 -10.65 5.59
N ILE A 144 4.98 -11.16 6.83
CA ILE A 144 4.71 -10.33 8.03
C ILE A 144 5.80 -9.26 8.18
N LEU A 145 7.07 -9.66 8.10
CA LEU A 145 8.21 -8.73 8.24
C LEU A 145 8.17 -7.63 7.19
N GLN A 146 7.95 -7.99 5.92
CA GLN A 146 7.84 -7.06 4.80
C GLN A 146 6.77 -5.99 5.07
N THR A 147 5.55 -6.41 5.36
CA THR A 147 4.43 -5.49 5.57
C THR A 147 4.61 -4.65 6.85
N LEU A 148 5.19 -5.25 7.90
CA LEU A 148 5.49 -4.53 9.15
C LEU A 148 6.54 -3.43 8.93
N VAL A 149 7.65 -3.76 8.26
CA VAL A 149 8.72 -2.79 7.94
C VAL A 149 8.18 -1.69 7.04
N GLY A 150 7.52 -2.03 5.93
CA GLY A 150 6.95 -1.05 5.01
C GLY A 150 5.93 -0.13 5.68
N SER A 151 5.01 -0.68 6.47
CA SER A 151 4.03 0.11 7.22
C SER A 151 4.67 1.03 8.27
N THR A 152 5.68 0.53 9.00
CA THR A 152 6.40 1.35 10.00
C THR A 152 7.13 2.51 9.33
N LEU A 153 7.83 2.26 8.23
CA LEU A 153 8.51 3.31 7.46
C LEU A 153 7.51 4.34 6.92
N ALA A 154 6.34 3.89 6.43
CA ALA A 154 5.28 4.79 5.96
C ALA A 154 4.74 5.68 7.09
N LEU A 155 4.48 5.12 8.26
CA LEU A 155 4.02 5.88 9.43
C LEU A 155 5.07 6.93 9.87
N LEU A 156 6.35 6.55 9.90
CA LEU A 156 7.44 7.49 10.21
C LEU A 156 7.53 8.59 9.14
N LEU A 157 7.48 8.25 7.87
CA LEU A 157 7.51 9.20 6.75
C LEU A 157 6.33 10.18 6.82
N CYS A 158 5.13 9.69 7.04
CA CYS A 158 3.93 10.51 7.09
C CYS A 158 3.90 11.45 8.30
N TRP A 159 4.22 10.96 9.50
CA TRP A 159 4.02 11.70 10.75
C TRP A 159 5.28 12.36 11.30
N LYS A 160 6.44 11.67 11.27
CA LYS A 160 7.70 12.23 11.77
C LYS A 160 8.39 13.13 10.73
N CYS A 161 8.48 12.68 9.48
CA CYS A 161 9.07 13.49 8.40
C CYS A 161 8.10 14.56 7.87
N GLY A 162 6.82 14.53 8.29
CA GLY A 162 5.87 15.60 8.02
C GLY A 162 5.26 15.61 6.62
N VAL A 163 5.26 14.48 5.90
CA VAL A 163 4.66 14.38 4.56
C VAL A 163 3.17 14.73 4.58
N VAL A 164 2.43 14.31 5.63
CA VAL A 164 1.01 14.70 5.79
C VAL A 164 0.86 16.23 5.89
N ARG A 165 1.72 16.90 6.67
CA ARG A 165 1.69 18.36 6.80
C ARG A 165 1.98 19.07 5.49
N LEU A 166 2.95 18.55 4.71
CA LEU A 166 3.27 19.07 3.39
C LEU A 166 2.09 18.94 2.45
N TYR A 167 1.51 17.74 2.38
CA TYR A 167 0.33 17.45 1.58
C TYR A 167 -0.86 18.38 1.94
N GLU A 168 -1.20 18.50 3.22
CA GLU A 168 -2.27 19.39 3.67
C GLU A 168 -2.02 20.87 3.33
N ARG A 169 -0.77 21.35 3.43
CA ARG A 169 -0.42 22.74 3.07
C ARG A 169 -0.66 23.02 1.59
N GLU A 170 -0.33 22.10 0.70
CA GLU A 170 -0.54 22.25 -0.73
C GLU A 170 -2.02 22.21 -1.13
N PHE A 171 -2.84 21.49 -0.36
CA PHE A 171 -4.29 21.43 -0.58
C PHE A 171 -5.09 22.53 0.13
N LYS A 172 -4.54 23.18 1.18
CA LYS A 172 -5.18 24.32 1.85
C LYS A 172 -4.89 25.68 1.20
N LYS A 173 -3.87 25.78 0.34
CA LYS A 173 -3.49 27.01 -0.36
C LYS A 173 -4.28 27.31 -1.63
N GLY A 174 -5.23 26.52 -1.99
CA GLY A 174 -6.14 26.68 -3.15
C GLY A 174 -7.59 26.63 -2.72
#